data_3b3781a5cb725faab221b6e5242e4f8f
#
_entry.id   3b3781a5cb725faab221b6e5242e4f8f
#
_cell.length_a   1.000
_cell.length_b   1.000
_cell.length_c   1.000
_cell.angle_alpha   90.00
_cell.angle_beta   90.00
_cell.angle_gamma   90.00
#
_symmetry.space_group_name_H-M   'P 1'
#
loop_
_entity.id
_entity.type
_entity.pdbx_description
1 polymer ?
#
loop_
_entity_poly.entity_id
_entity_poly.type
_entity_poly.pdbx_seq_one_letter_code
_entity_poly.pdbx_strand_id
1 'polypeptide(L)'
;MRCNLQIQKPMAGLLFSACCLWAQVEPGAGAWRTWVVPSAAQLRLPAPPSAAASKAEIETIKKLMSELNGDAREQIAYWDAGAPGYRWMQLASQQMLSQNVAPTLFTRGMALVSVAIYDSTIAAWDSKYAWNRLSPNGIDSTIPLLVDSTASPSYPSEHAVAAGAASVVMSYLFPTMAETYTDLAEEAARSRVYAGASFPSDIAGGLQLGRQIGQMVVAYAMADGSATPFTGSFPPSQNLWSSATPVTPLAGAWKPWVLQAGNQFRLPAPPAANSPDYQAQVATVKNFVRTNATNHSAWFWQPSFVTPWLDTLNLEIFQNHLDRNAPRAARAYALEAIAQHDATIACWDTKYVWLEMRPPMADPTITPLFGLPQHPGFPSGHACASGAISTVLSYLFPSDAPSFAAMSLDAGNSTFYAAIHTMFDVQQGLGLGAQTGNEVVRRAQTDGSH
;
A
#
# COMPACT_ATOMS: atom_id res chain seq x y z
N MET A 1 72.69 -45.45 1.73
CA MET A 1 72.14 -46.75 2.19
C MET A 1 70.73 -46.49 2.75
N ARG A 2 69.76 -47.11 2.12
CA ARG A 2 68.52 -47.72 2.71
C ARG A 2 67.69 -46.81 3.62
N CYS A 3 66.38 -46.78 3.53
CA CYS A 3 65.34 -47.56 2.82
C CYS A 3 64.02 -46.79 2.92
N ASN A 4 63.26 -46.84 1.86
CA ASN A 4 61.86 -46.41 1.79
C ASN A 4 60.97 -47.15 2.77
N LEU A 5 59.98 -46.50 3.31
CA LEU A 5 58.64 -47.10 3.49
C LEU A 5 57.56 -46.03 3.29
N GLN A 6 56.85 -46.11 2.19
CA GLN A 6 55.60 -45.43 1.94
C GLN A 6 54.49 -46.15 2.72
N ILE A 7 53.69 -45.40 3.48
CA ILE A 7 52.39 -45.85 3.97
C ILE A 7 51.34 -44.92 3.36
N GLN A 8 50.68 -45.42 2.31
CA GLN A 8 49.46 -44.85 1.78
C GLN A 8 48.34 -45.06 2.81
N LYS A 9 47.68 -43.97 3.21
CA LYS A 9 46.38 -44.00 3.89
C LYS A 9 45.29 -43.74 2.84
N PRO A 10 44.16 -44.47 2.87
CA PRO A 10 43.03 -44.18 1.95
C PRO A 10 42.34 -42.88 2.37
N MET A 11 42.22 -41.98 1.44
CA MET A 11 41.33 -40.83 1.54
C MET A 11 39.87 -41.32 1.39
N ALA A 12 39.15 -41.39 2.51
CA ALA A 12 37.69 -41.51 2.46
C ALA A 12 37.11 -40.17 1.94
N GLY A 13 36.68 -40.18 0.67
CA GLY A 13 35.97 -39.04 0.11
C GLY A 13 34.61 -38.93 0.78
N LEU A 14 34.42 -37.93 1.63
CA LEU A 14 33.14 -37.46 2.06
C LEU A 14 32.51 -36.71 0.88
N LEU A 15 31.60 -37.40 0.16
CA LEU A 15 30.66 -36.76 -0.73
C LEU A 15 29.73 -35.86 0.10
N PHE A 16 30.08 -34.60 0.21
CA PHE A 16 29.12 -33.56 0.59
C PHE A 16 28.12 -33.42 -0.55
N SER A 17 26.96 -34.09 -0.42
CA SER A 17 25.79 -33.76 -1.18
C SER A 17 25.40 -32.33 -0.82
N ALA A 18 25.83 -31.38 -1.63
CA ALA A 18 25.31 -30.00 -1.54
C ALA A 18 23.84 -30.06 -1.96
N CYS A 19 22.95 -30.35 -1.01
CA CYS A 19 21.57 -29.95 -1.13
C CYS A 19 21.59 -28.42 -1.27
N CYS A 20 21.41 -27.92 -2.48
CA CYS A 20 20.98 -26.54 -2.70
C CYS A 20 19.61 -26.42 -2.02
N LEU A 21 19.63 -26.10 -0.73
CA LEU A 21 18.46 -25.57 -0.03
C LEU A 21 18.19 -24.23 -0.69
N TRP A 22 17.27 -24.21 -1.64
CA TRP A 22 16.67 -22.95 -2.10
C TRP A 22 16.15 -22.26 -0.85
N ALA A 23 16.65 -21.06 -0.56
CA ALA A 23 16.22 -20.32 0.60
C ALA A 23 14.70 -20.11 0.49
N GLN A 24 13.95 -20.69 1.43
CA GLN A 24 12.49 -20.54 1.46
C GLN A 24 12.14 -19.09 1.74
N VAL A 25 11.15 -18.54 1.00
CA VAL A 25 10.71 -17.16 1.18
C VAL A 25 9.88 -17.05 2.43
N GLU A 26 10.38 -16.37 3.45
CA GLU A 26 9.70 -15.97 4.69
C GLU A 26 8.86 -17.09 5.34
N PRO A 27 9.44 -18.24 5.68
CA PRO A 27 8.66 -19.37 6.22
C PRO A 27 7.91 -19.04 7.53
N GLY A 28 8.34 -18.00 8.25
CA GLY A 28 7.69 -17.53 9.46
C GLY A 28 6.58 -16.48 9.25
N ALA A 29 6.36 -16.01 8.02
CA ALA A 29 5.45 -14.88 7.78
C ALA A 29 3.99 -15.17 8.15
N GLY A 30 3.56 -16.44 8.16
CA GLY A 30 2.22 -16.81 8.66
C GLY A 30 1.96 -16.48 10.12
N ALA A 31 3.00 -16.16 10.90
CA ALA A 31 2.89 -15.71 12.28
C ALA A 31 2.97 -14.18 12.44
N TRP A 32 3.15 -13.41 11.36
CA TRP A 32 3.19 -11.96 11.45
C TRP A 32 1.83 -11.40 11.86
N ARG A 33 1.88 -10.30 12.59
CA ARG A 33 0.68 -9.67 13.12
C ARG A 33 -0.11 -8.96 12.01
N THR A 34 -1.32 -9.41 11.80
CA THR A 34 -2.33 -8.89 10.87
C THR A 34 -3.02 -7.62 11.41
N TRP A 35 -3.86 -6.98 10.60
CA TRP A 35 -4.59 -5.76 10.95
C TRP A 35 -6.04 -6.03 11.32
N VAL A 36 -6.75 -6.82 10.52
CA VAL A 36 -8.18 -7.12 10.69
C VAL A 36 -8.37 -8.58 11.08
N VAL A 37 -7.60 -9.48 10.49
CA VAL A 37 -7.64 -10.92 10.81
C VAL A 37 -7.06 -11.15 12.21
N PRO A 38 -7.79 -11.78 13.14
CA PRO A 38 -7.29 -11.99 14.51
C PRO A 38 -6.03 -12.88 14.56
N SER A 39 -5.96 -13.90 13.68
CA SER A 39 -4.81 -14.79 13.54
C SER A 39 -4.90 -15.52 12.20
N ALA A 40 -3.79 -15.57 11.47
CA ALA A 40 -3.70 -16.31 10.21
C ALA A 40 -4.06 -17.79 10.36
N ALA A 41 -3.64 -18.42 11.46
CA ALA A 41 -3.91 -19.82 11.75
C ALA A 41 -5.43 -20.16 11.89
N GLN A 42 -6.27 -19.19 12.25
CA GLN A 42 -7.73 -19.39 12.30
C GLN A 42 -8.36 -19.48 10.91
N LEU A 43 -7.68 -18.97 9.89
CA LEU A 43 -8.12 -18.99 8.51
C LEU A 43 -7.32 -19.99 7.65
N ARG A 44 -6.53 -20.87 8.28
CA ARG A 44 -5.79 -21.92 7.58
C ARG A 44 -6.74 -22.75 6.73
N LEU A 45 -6.41 -22.85 5.46
CA LEU A 45 -7.19 -23.65 4.52
C LEU A 45 -7.10 -25.15 4.88
N PRO A 46 -8.12 -25.95 4.54
CA PRO A 46 -8.01 -27.42 4.58
C PRO A 46 -6.82 -27.93 3.78
N ALA A 47 -6.43 -29.17 4.01
CA ALA A 47 -5.36 -29.80 3.23
C ALA A 47 -5.63 -29.72 1.71
N PRO A 48 -4.60 -29.48 0.89
CA PRO A 48 -4.74 -29.52 -0.55
C PRO A 48 -5.17 -30.92 -1.04
N PRO A 49 -5.65 -31.04 -2.30
CA PRO A 49 -6.02 -32.31 -2.86
C PRO A 49 -4.92 -33.38 -2.76
N SER A 50 -5.32 -34.64 -2.69
CA SER A 50 -4.39 -35.76 -2.62
C SER A 50 -3.44 -35.83 -3.81
N ALA A 51 -2.34 -36.59 -3.68
CA ALA A 51 -1.39 -36.78 -4.79
C ALA A 51 -2.05 -37.36 -6.06
N ALA A 52 -3.09 -38.22 -5.89
CA ALA A 52 -3.84 -38.75 -7.03
C ALA A 52 -4.67 -37.68 -7.74
N ALA A 53 -5.34 -36.81 -6.98
CA ALA A 53 -6.08 -35.67 -7.53
C ALA A 53 -5.14 -34.64 -8.17
N SER A 54 -3.95 -34.38 -7.58
CA SER A 54 -2.93 -33.48 -8.16
C SER A 54 -2.42 -34.00 -9.53
N LYS A 55 -2.35 -35.29 -9.75
CA LYS A 55 -2.02 -35.85 -11.09
C LYS A 55 -3.08 -35.49 -12.14
N ALA A 56 -4.36 -35.55 -11.80
CA ALA A 56 -5.42 -35.16 -12.72
C ALA A 56 -5.36 -33.65 -13.03
N GLU A 57 -5.02 -32.81 -12.05
CA GLU A 57 -4.79 -31.38 -12.26
C GLU A 57 -3.58 -31.10 -13.17
N ILE A 58 -2.50 -31.90 -13.08
CA ILE A 58 -1.34 -31.83 -14.00
C ILE A 58 -1.77 -32.01 -15.45
N GLU A 59 -2.60 -32.99 -15.74
CA GLU A 59 -3.11 -33.21 -17.11
C GLU A 59 -3.95 -32.02 -17.59
N THR A 60 -4.73 -31.41 -16.69
CA THR A 60 -5.47 -30.17 -16.99
C THR A 60 -4.51 -29.03 -17.33
N ILE A 61 -3.44 -28.85 -16.55
CA ILE A 61 -2.43 -27.79 -16.77
C ILE A 61 -1.76 -28.01 -18.13
N LYS A 62 -1.29 -29.23 -18.44
CA LYS A 62 -0.67 -29.55 -19.72
C LYS A 62 -1.57 -29.23 -20.90
N LYS A 63 -2.85 -29.60 -20.81
CA LYS A 63 -3.85 -29.27 -21.83
C LYS A 63 -3.95 -27.75 -22.02
N LEU A 64 -4.19 -27.00 -20.95
CA LEU A 64 -4.32 -25.53 -21.00
C LEU A 64 -3.06 -24.89 -21.58
N MET A 65 -1.87 -25.36 -21.20
CA MET A 65 -0.61 -24.82 -21.73
C MET A 65 -0.40 -25.14 -23.20
N SER A 66 -0.92 -26.25 -23.71
CA SER A 66 -0.85 -26.60 -25.14
C SER A 66 -1.80 -25.70 -25.99
N GLU A 67 -2.77 -25.11 -25.38
CA GLU A 67 -3.80 -24.25 -26.00
C GLU A 67 -3.52 -22.73 -25.78
N LEU A 68 -2.34 -22.36 -25.23
CA LEU A 68 -1.99 -20.97 -24.95
C LEU A 68 -1.96 -20.12 -26.22
N ASN A 69 -2.81 -19.10 -26.26
CA ASN A 69 -2.84 -18.06 -27.29
C ASN A 69 -2.07 -16.78 -26.87
N GLY A 70 -2.11 -15.75 -27.71
CA GLY A 70 -1.48 -14.45 -27.43
C GLY A 70 -2.03 -13.79 -26.17
N ASP A 71 -3.35 -13.75 -26.02
CA ASP A 71 -4.03 -13.09 -24.90
C ASP A 71 -3.64 -13.74 -23.55
N ALA A 72 -3.58 -15.08 -23.50
CA ALA A 72 -3.16 -15.78 -22.28
C ALA A 72 -1.70 -15.46 -21.91
N ARG A 73 -0.81 -15.28 -22.89
CA ARG A 73 0.59 -14.86 -22.65
C ARG A 73 0.67 -13.41 -22.14
N GLU A 74 -0.15 -12.52 -22.68
CA GLU A 74 -0.25 -11.15 -22.21
C GLU A 74 -0.78 -11.09 -20.76
N GLN A 75 -1.79 -11.89 -20.44
CA GLN A 75 -2.31 -12.01 -19.06
C GLN A 75 -1.23 -12.53 -18.10
N ILE A 76 -0.45 -13.57 -18.49
CA ILE A 76 0.67 -14.04 -17.67
C ILE A 76 1.66 -12.88 -17.41
N ALA A 77 2.11 -12.19 -18.45
CA ALA A 77 3.08 -11.11 -18.33
C ALA A 77 2.52 -9.91 -17.51
N TYR A 78 1.25 -9.57 -17.67
CA TYR A 78 0.61 -8.49 -16.96
C TYR A 78 0.55 -8.77 -15.44
N TRP A 79 0.07 -9.97 -15.05
CA TRP A 79 -0.11 -10.32 -13.64
C TRP A 79 1.18 -10.78 -12.95
N ASP A 80 2.24 -11.11 -13.71
CA ASP A 80 3.56 -11.46 -13.19
C ASP A 80 4.46 -10.23 -12.98
N ALA A 81 4.03 -9.06 -13.44
CA ALA A 81 4.79 -7.84 -13.28
C ALA A 81 4.76 -7.37 -11.81
N GLY A 82 5.78 -7.75 -11.06
CA GLY A 82 5.95 -7.38 -9.64
C GLY A 82 5.28 -8.33 -8.65
N ALA A 83 5.22 -7.92 -7.38
CA ALA A 83 4.60 -8.69 -6.31
C ALA A 83 3.09 -8.86 -6.54
N PRO A 84 2.43 -9.88 -5.93
CA PRO A 84 1.01 -10.17 -6.15
C PRO A 84 0.06 -8.99 -5.94
N GLY A 85 0.40 -8.04 -5.04
CA GLY A 85 -0.38 -6.83 -4.79
C GLY A 85 -0.13 -5.67 -5.78
N TYR A 86 0.97 -5.70 -6.54
CA TYR A 86 1.42 -4.56 -7.35
C TYR A 86 0.36 -4.02 -8.31
N ARG A 87 -0.20 -4.88 -9.18
CA ARG A 87 -1.24 -4.45 -10.13
C ARG A 87 -2.51 -3.97 -9.44
N TRP A 88 -2.87 -4.58 -8.31
CA TRP A 88 -4.06 -4.18 -7.55
C TRP A 88 -3.91 -2.80 -6.92
N MET A 89 -2.72 -2.46 -6.40
CA MET A 89 -2.43 -1.12 -5.89
C MET A 89 -2.45 -0.06 -7.02
N GLN A 90 -1.91 -0.40 -8.21
CA GLN A 90 -1.99 0.47 -9.38
C GLN A 90 -3.46 0.68 -9.84
N LEU A 91 -4.24 -0.40 -9.98
CA LEU A 91 -5.66 -0.33 -10.36
C LEU A 91 -6.46 0.52 -9.36
N ALA A 92 -6.22 0.34 -8.05
CA ALA A 92 -6.87 1.14 -7.02
C ALA A 92 -6.53 2.63 -7.15
N SER A 93 -5.26 2.98 -7.28
CA SER A 93 -4.82 4.37 -7.45
C SER A 93 -5.39 5.00 -8.73
N GLN A 94 -5.34 4.30 -9.85
CA GLN A 94 -5.87 4.77 -11.13
C GLN A 94 -7.39 4.99 -11.07
N GLN A 95 -8.12 4.09 -10.43
CA GLN A 95 -9.58 4.23 -10.29
C GLN A 95 -9.94 5.41 -9.38
N MET A 96 -9.22 5.61 -8.27
CA MET A 96 -9.39 6.78 -7.40
C MET A 96 -9.17 8.10 -8.16
N LEU A 97 -8.10 8.17 -8.96
CA LEU A 97 -7.79 9.34 -9.79
C LEU A 97 -8.87 9.59 -10.84
N SER A 98 -9.27 8.56 -11.59
CA SER A 98 -10.25 8.69 -12.66
C SER A 98 -11.62 9.17 -12.19
N GLN A 99 -11.98 8.85 -10.94
CA GLN A 99 -13.21 9.28 -10.29
C GLN A 99 -13.06 10.60 -9.51
N ASN A 100 -11.88 11.22 -9.54
CA ASN A 100 -11.57 12.43 -8.77
C ASN A 100 -11.98 12.30 -7.29
N VAL A 101 -11.64 11.16 -6.70
CA VAL A 101 -12.00 10.83 -5.30
C VAL A 101 -11.33 11.81 -4.33
N ALA A 102 -12.09 12.31 -3.36
CA ALA A 102 -11.57 13.23 -2.35
C ALA A 102 -10.33 12.66 -1.62
N PRO A 103 -9.31 13.48 -1.28
CA PRO A 103 -8.04 13.00 -0.74
C PRO A 103 -8.16 12.05 0.45
N THR A 104 -9.07 12.32 1.38
CA THR A 104 -9.33 11.47 2.56
C THR A 104 -9.90 10.10 2.19
N LEU A 105 -10.82 10.06 1.22
CA LEU A 105 -11.39 8.82 0.71
C LEU A 105 -10.38 8.05 -0.15
N PHE A 106 -9.50 8.76 -0.86
CA PHE A 106 -8.41 8.15 -1.61
C PHE A 106 -7.46 7.41 -0.67
N THR A 107 -6.92 8.09 0.35
CA THR A 107 -6.01 7.47 1.33
C THR A 107 -6.68 6.32 2.08
N ARG A 108 -7.96 6.47 2.42
CA ARG A 108 -8.77 5.40 3.01
C ARG A 108 -8.87 4.17 2.10
N GLY A 109 -9.18 4.39 0.85
CA GLY A 109 -9.31 3.30 -0.14
C GLY A 109 -8.00 2.55 -0.33
N MET A 110 -6.87 3.27 -0.45
CA MET A 110 -5.54 2.64 -0.56
C MET A 110 -5.20 1.82 0.68
N ALA A 111 -5.47 2.33 1.88
CA ALA A 111 -5.27 1.60 3.13
C ALA A 111 -6.11 0.32 3.21
N LEU A 112 -7.38 0.38 2.83
CA LEU A 112 -8.26 -0.80 2.83
C LEU A 112 -7.79 -1.87 1.85
N VAL A 113 -7.42 -1.51 0.62
CA VAL A 113 -6.93 -2.46 -0.39
C VAL A 113 -5.62 -3.08 0.05
N SER A 114 -4.66 -2.28 0.52
CA SER A 114 -3.35 -2.78 0.96
C SER A 114 -3.43 -3.68 2.19
N VAL A 115 -4.28 -3.35 3.16
CA VAL A 115 -4.53 -4.19 4.35
C VAL A 115 -5.17 -5.52 3.95
N ALA A 116 -6.14 -5.52 3.02
CA ALA A 116 -6.75 -6.76 2.55
C ALA A 116 -5.72 -7.67 1.87
N ILE A 117 -4.84 -7.11 1.04
CA ILE A 117 -3.75 -7.84 0.39
C ILE A 117 -2.75 -8.36 1.44
N TYR A 118 -2.36 -7.54 2.41
CA TYR A 118 -1.42 -7.96 3.44
C TYR A 118 -1.98 -9.07 4.32
N ASP A 119 -3.14 -8.88 4.93
CA ASP A 119 -3.73 -9.87 5.83
C ASP A 119 -3.99 -11.21 5.12
N SER A 120 -4.44 -11.15 3.85
CA SER A 120 -4.65 -12.34 3.05
C SER A 120 -3.34 -13.04 2.66
N THR A 121 -2.28 -12.30 2.40
CA THR A 121 -0.94 -12.86 2.15
C THR A 121 -0.41 -13.58 3.39
N ILE A 122 -0.56 -12.98 4.59
CA ILE A 122 -0.12 -13.59 5.84
C ILE A 122 -0.89 -14.90 6.13
N ALA A 123 -2.21 -14.91 5.90
CA ALA A 123 -3.04 -16.11 6.04
C ALA A 123 -2.68 -17.20 5.00
N ALA A 124 -2.32 -16.78 3.77
CA ALA A 124 -1.82 -17.72 2.77
C ALA A 124 -0.49 -18.34 3.20
N TRP A 125 0.43 -17.56 3.78
CA TRP A 125 1.74 -18.05 4.24
C TRP A 125 1.62 -19.07 5.36
N ASP A 126 0.68 -18.89 6.29
CA ASP A 126 0.36 -19.90 7.30
C ASP A 126 -0.06 -21.23 6.65
N SER A 127 -0.97 -21.18 5.69
CA SER A 127 -1.42 -22.38 4.95
C SER A 127 -0.33 -23.00 4.09
N LYS A 128 0.47 -22.18 3.38
CA LYS A 128 1.58 -22.63 2.52
C LYS A 128 2.56 -23.52 3.29
N TYR A 129 3.05 -23.04 4.42
CA TYR A 129 4.06 -23.73 5.22
C TYR A 129 3.48 -24.81 6.14
N ALA A 130 2.17 -24.79 6.39
CA ALA A 130 1.50 -25.91 7.06
C ALA A 130 1.40 -27.14 6.12
N TRP A 131 1.18 -26.92 4.81
CA TRP A 131 0.94 -28.01 3.87
C TRP A 131 2.14 -28.33 2.97
N ASN A 132 3.05 -27.42 2.75
CA ASN A 132 4.28 -27.56 1.96
C ASN A 132 4.06 -28.24 0.58
N ARG A 133 2.97 -27.87 -0.13
CA ARG A 133 2.67 -28.42 -1.45
C ARG A 133 3.69 -27.98 -2.48
N LEU A 134 4.27 -28.91 -3.22
CA LEU A 134 5.12 -28.60 -4.36
C LEU A 134 4.30 -27.98 -5.50
N SER A 135 4.92 -27.10 -6.29
CA SER A 135 4.32 -26.55 -7.51
C SER A 135 4.10 -27.65 -8.58
N PRO A 136 3.28 -27.39 -9.60
CA PRO A 136 3.11 -28.32 -10.71
C PRO A 136 4.44 -28.75 -11.33
N ASN A 137 5.33 -27.81 -11.65
CA ASN A 137 6.67 -28.07 -12.16
C ASN A 137 7.55 -28.87 -11.15
N GLY A 138 7.39 -28.64 -9.85
CA GLY A 138 8.08 -29.38 -8.79
C GLY A 138 7.64 -30.85 -8.68
N ILE A 139 6.41 -31.17 -9.11
CA ILE A 139 5.88 -32.57 -9.17
C ILE A 139 6.19 -33.22 -10.53
N ASP A 140 6.03 -32.47 -11.61
CA ASP A 140 6.28 -32.92 -12.97
C ASP A 140 7.13 -31.88 -13.73
N SER A 141 8.43 -32.17 -13.84
CA SER A 141 9.41 -31.28 -14.48
C SER A 141 9.18 -31.11 -16.00
N THR A 142 8.25 -31.86 -16.60
CA THR A 142 7.87 -31.68 -18.02
C THR A 142 6.94 -30.47 -18.21
N ILE A 143 6.35 -29.91 -17.13
CA ILE A 143 5.59 -28.70 -17.18
C ILE A 143 6.56 -27.50 -17.21
N PRO A 144 6.58 -26.69 -18.28
CA PRO A 144 7.42 -25.50 -18.30
C PRO A 144 6.87 -24.46 -17.30
N LEU A 145 7.76 -23.78 -16.61
CA LEU A 145 7.41 -22.62 -15.80
C LEU A 145 7.64 -21.36 -16.64
N LEU A 146 6.55 -20.61 -16.91
CA LEU A 146 6.61 -19.42 -17.76
C LEU A 146 6.83 -18.12 -16.96
N VAL A 147 7.04 -18.23 -15.65
CA VAL A 147 7.29 -17.14 -14.70
C VAL A 147 8.42 -17.55 -13.76
N ASP A 148 9.00 -16.60 -13.07
CA ASP A 148 10.03 -16.90 -12.07
C ASP A 148 9.44 -17.69 -10.88
N SER A 149 10.19 -18.68 -10.41
CA SER A 149 9.80 -19.42 -9.20
C SER A 149 9.91 -18.54 -7.96
N THR A 150 8.85 -18.52 -7.15
CA THR A 150 8.81 -17.77 -5.88
C THR A 150 9.51 -18.50 -4.73
N ALA A 151 10.04 -19.70 -4.93
CA ALA A 151 10.64 -20.56 -3.89
C ALA A 151 9.75 -20.73 -2.62
N SER A 152 8.43 -20.63 -2.77
CA SER A 152 7.43 -20.87 -1.73
C SER A 152 6.53 -22.06 -2.10
N PRO A 153 5.90 -22.76 -1.13
CA PRO A 153 4.91 -23.79 -1.43
C PRO A 153 3.75 -23.27 -2.29
N SER A 154 3.17 -24.06 -3.18
CA SER A 154 2.19 -23.56 -4.17
C SER A 154 0.80 -23.28 -3.58
N TYR A 155 0.41 -23.97 -2.51
CA TYR A 155 -0.96 -23.92 -1.97
C TYR A 155 -1.10 -23.07 -0.70
N PRO A 156 -2.01 -22.08 -0.72
CA PRO A 156 -2.74 -21.51 -1.85
C PRO A 156 -1.87 -20.59 -2.72
N SER A 157 -2.34 -20.28 -3.93
CA SER A 157 -1.66 -19.30 -4.81
C SER A 157 -1.74 -17.89 -4.22
N GLU A 158 -0.59 -17.26 -4.00
CA GLU A 158 -0.49 -15.88 -3.47
C GLU A 158 -1.12 -14.82 -4.37
N HIS A 159 -1.02 -14.99 -5.70
CA HIS A 159 -1.68 -14.09 -6.65
C HIS A 159 -3.21 -14.21 -6.57
N ALA A 160 -3.73 -15.42 -6.43
CA ALA A 160 -5.17 -15.64 -6.28
C ALA A 160 -5.69 -15.09 -4.94
N VAL A 161 -4.90 -15.22 -3.87
CA VAL A 161 -5.23 -14.67 -2.55
C VAL A 161 -5.31 -13.14 -2.60
N ALA A 162 -4.27 -12.48 -3.13
CA ALA A 162 -4.25 -11.03 -3.27
C ALA A 162 -5.39 -10.52 -4.17
N ALA A 163 -5.63 -11.20 -5.30
CA ALA A 163 -6.71 -10.87 -6.23
C ALA A 163 -8.10 -10.99 -5.59
N GLY A 164 -8.35 -12.11 -4.88
CA GLY A 164 -9.61 -12.31 -4.18
C GLY A 164 -9.88 -11.24 -3.13
N ALA A 165 -8.87 -10.83 -2.36
CA ALA A 165 -9.00 -9.82 -1.32
C ALA A 165 -9.20 -8.42 -1.91
N ALA A 166 -8.36 -8.04 -2.87
CA ALA A 166 -8.43 -6.73 -3.52
C ALA A 166 -9.73 -6.53 -4.27
N SER A 167 -10.20 -7.53 -5.04
CA SER A 167 -11.45 -7.42 -5.81
C SER A 167 -12.67 -7.16 -4.93
N VAL A 168 -12.77 -7.78 -3.76
CA VAL A 168 -13.89 -7.54 -2.82
C VAL A 168 -13.85 -6.10 -2.29
N VAL A 169 -12.69 -5.62 -1.87
CA VAL A 169 -12.55 -4.25 -1.36
C VAL A 169 -12.79 -3.21 -2.47
N MET A 170 -12.25 -3.44 -3.67
CA MET A 170 -12.48 -2.57 -4.83
C MET A 170 -13.95 -2.54 -5.24
N SER A 171 -14.65 -3.68 -5.20
CA SER A 171 -16.09 -3.75 -5.46
C SER A 171 -16.93 -2.98 -4.43
N TYR A 172 -16.50 -2.98 -3.16
CA TYR A 172 -17.13 -2.16 -2.11
C TYR A 172 -16.91 -0.67 -2.35
N LEU A 173 -15.70 -0.27 -2.74
CA LEU A 173 -15.35 1.14 -3.00
C LEU A 173 -16.00 1.67 -4.29
N PHE A 174 -16.13 0.83 -5.29
CA PHE A 174 -16.66 1.17 -6.64
C PHE A 174 -17.70 0.13 -7.09
N PRO A 175 -18.92 0.16 -6.53
CA PRO A 175 -19.93 -0.88 -6.77
C PRO A 175 -20.32 -1.06 -8.23
N THR A 176 -20.25 0.01 -9.03
CA THR A 176 -20.56 -0.04 -10.47
C THR A 176 -19.53 -0.83 -11.30
N MET A 177 -18.35 -1.10 -10.72
CA MET A 177 -17.25 -1.84 -11.33
C MET A 177 -17.07 -3.24 -10.73
N ALA A 178 -18.00 -3.71 -9.90
CA ALA A 178 -17.85 -4.94 -9.12
C ALA A 178 -17.64 -6.19 -10.00
N GLU A 179 -18.36 -6.30 -11.12
CA GLU A 179 -18.19 -7.39 -12.07
C GLU A 179 -16.78 -7.37 -12.69
N THR A 180 -16.32 -6.20 -13.15
CA THR A 180 -14.98 -6.03 -13.70
C THR A 180 -13.89 -6.47 -12.71
N TYR A 181 -13.99 -6.11 -11.43
CA TYR A 181 -12.98 -6.53 -10.45
C TYR A 181 -13.06 -8.02 -10.13
N THR A 182 -14.24 -8.62 -10.20
CA THR A 182 -14.40 -10.07 -10.08
C THR A 182 -13.73 -10.80 -11.24
N ASP A 183 -13.93 -10.35 -12.47
CA ASP A 183 -13.35 -10.92 -13.68
C ASP A 183 -11.82 -10.78 -13.69
N LEU A 184 -11.30 -9.62 -13.30
CA LEU A 184 -9.86 -9.40 -13.15
C LEU A 184 -9.23 -10.33 -12.09
N ALA A 185 -9.95 -10.62 -11.00
CA ALA A 185 -9.45 -11.56 -10.00
C ALA A 185 -9.38 -12.99 -10.51
N GLU A 186 -10.39 -13.44 -11.26
CA GLU A 186 -10.36 -14.74 -11.94
C GLU A 186 -9.27 -14.81 -13.00
N GLU A 187 -9.04 -13.74 -13.76
CA GLU A 187 -7.98 -13.64 -14.76
C GLU A 187 -6.59 -13.73 -14.09
N ALA A 188 -6.36 -12.94 -13.02
CA ALA A 188 -5.10 -12.96 -12.26
C ALA A 188 -4.80 -14.36 -11.70
N ALA A 189 -5.81 -15.03 -11.13
CA ALA A 189 -5.68 -16.38 -10.60
C ALA A 189 -5.38 -17.38 -11.73
N ARG A 190 -6.15 -17.35 -12.81
CA ARG A 190 -6.02 -18.27 -13.95
C ARG A 190 -4.66 -18.12 -14.67
N SER A 191 -4.12 -16.90 -14.71
CA SER A 191 -2.79 -16.66 -15.29
C SER A 191 -1.70 -17.51 -14.65
N ARG A 192 -1.85 -17.90 -13.36
CA ARG A 192 -0.87 -18.75 -12.65
C ARG A 192 -0.95 -20.22 -13.07
N VAL A 193 -2.14 -20.69 -13.44
CA VAL A 193 -2.32 -22.02 -14.02
C VAL A 193 -1.71 -22.05 -15.43
N TYR A 194 -1.99 -21.05 -16.24
CA TYR A 194 -1.39 -20.89 -17.58
C TYR A 194 0.14 -20.81 -17.54
N ALA A 195 0.69 -20.22 -16.50
CA ALA A 195 2.14 -20.12 -16.31
C ALA A 195 2.78 -21.42 -15.79
N GLY A 196 2.01 -22.46 -15.46
CA GLY A 196 2.53 -23.68 -14.84
C GLY A 196 2.95 -23.52 -13.38
N ALA A 197 2.60 -22.39 -12.75
CA ALA A 197 3.04 -22.02 -11.39
C ALA A 197 2.11 -22.54 -10.28
N SER A 198 0.82 -22.71 -10.56
CA SER A 198 -0.19 -23.12 -9.57
C SER A 198 -1.15 -24.15 -10.14
N PHE A 199 -1.67 -25.00 -9.26
CA PHE A 199 -2.75 -25.92 -9.60
C PHE A 199 -4.11 -25.20 -9.64
N PRO A 200 -5.12 -25.70 -10.38
CA PRO A 200 -6.49 -25.21 -10.28
C PRO A 200 -7.01 -25.13 -8.84
N SER A 201 -6.69 -26.10 -8.00
CA SER A 201 -7.06 -26.09 -6.60
C SER A 201 -6.30 -25.03 -5.76
N ASP A 202 -5.07 -24.66 -6.13
CA ASP A 202 -4.32 -23.59 -5.46
C ASP A 202 -4.99 -22.24 -5.69
N ILE A 203 -5.45 -21.99 -6.93
CA ILE A 203 -6.14 -20.73 -7.24
C ILE A 203 -7.54 -20.68 -6.65
N ALA A 204 -8.28 -21.80 -6.64
CA ALA A 204 -9.60 -21.86 -6.03
C ALA A 204 -9.54 -21.59 -4.52
N GLY A 205 -8.63 -22.25 -3.80
CA GLY A 205 -8.40 -21.98 -2.38
C GLY A 205 -7.90 -20.56 -2.12
N GLY A 206 -7.04 -20.05 -2.99
CA GLY A 206 -6.52 -18.68 -2.90
C GLY A 206 -7.62 -17.62 -3.05
N LEU A 207 -8.43 -17.69 -4.08
CA LEU A 207 -9.56 -16.78 -4.30
C LEU A 207 -10.57 -16.83 -3.15
N GLN A 208 -10.90 -18.05 -2.66
CA GLN A 208 -11.81 -18.21 -1.51
C GLN A 208 -11.27 -17.51 -0.26
N LEU A 209 -10.00 -17.77 0.10
CA LEU A 209 -9.38 -17.17 1.28
C LEU A 209 -9.30 -15.65 1.15
N GLY A 210 -8.85 -15.16 -0.01
CA GLY A 210 -8.76 -13.74 -0.29
C GLY A 210 -10.11 -13.03 -0.17
N ARG A 211 -11.16 -13.58 -0.80
CA ARG A 211 -12.52 -13.03 -0.72
C ARG A 211 -13.06 -12.99 0.70
N GLN A 212 -12.81 -14.04 1.49
CA GLN A 212 -13.21 -14.07 2.89
C GLN A 212 -12.55 -12.94 3.68
N ILE A 213 -11.25 -12.72 3.52
CA ILE A 213 -10.52 -11.66 4.22
C ILE A 213 -10.92 -10.28 3.68
N GLY A 214 -11.11 -10.13 2.36
CA GLY A 214 -11.66 -8.91 1.78
C GLY A 214 -12.99 -8.51 2.41
N GLN A 215 -13.90 -9.47 2.66
CA GLN A 215 -15.18 -9.23 3.36
C GLN A 215 -14.95 -8.75 4.81
N MET A 216 -13.96 -9.30 5.52
CA MET A 216 -13.62 -8.83 6.87
C MET A 216 -13.13 -7.38 6.86
N VAL A 217 -12.31 -7.01 5.86
CA VAL A 217 -11.84 -5.62 5.69
C VAL A 217 -13.01 -4.69 5.32
N VAL A 218 -13.94 -5.13 4.47
CA VAL A 218 -15.17 -4.37 4.17
C VAL A 218 -16.02 -4.17 5.43
N ALA A 219 -16.17 -5.19 6.27
CA ALA A 219 -16.88 -5.06 7.55
C ALA A 219 -16.21 -4.03 8.48
N TYR A 220 -14.87 -4.00 8.53
CA TYR A 220 -14.13 -2.95 9.23
C TYR A 220 -14.42 -1.56 8.63
N ALA A 221 -14.37 -1.44 7.30
CA ALA A 221 -14.61 -0.18 6.58
C ALA A 221 -16.02 0.37 6.80
N MET A 222 -17.03 -0.50 6.91
CA MET A 222 -18.41 -0.10 7.20
C MET A 222 -18.58 0.46 8.63
N ALA A 223 -17.66 0.14 9.54
CA ALA A 223 -17.69 0.54 10.94
C ALA A 223 -16.65 1.62 11.29
N ASP A 224 -15.92 2.18 10.32
CA ASP A 224 -14.85 3.18 10.55
C ASP A 224 -15.33 4.62 10.70
N GLY A 225 -16.62 4.88 10.57
CA GLY A 225 -17.23 6.21 10.72
C GLY A 225 -17.27 7.04 9.43
N SER A 226 -16.68 6.55 8.33
CA SER A 226 -16.61 7.31 7.05
C SER A 226 -17.97 7.55 6.39
N ALA A 227 -18.94 6.69 6.67
CA ALA A 227 -20.31 6.80 6.17
C ALA A 227 -21.19 7.80 6.95
N THR A 228 -20.69 8.38 8.05
CA THR A 228 -21.47 9.34 8.87
C THR A 228 -21.72 10.62 8.06
N PRO A 229 -22.99 11.03 7.86
CA PRO A 229 -23.29 12.23 7.10
C PRO A 229 -22.94 13.50 7.89
N PHE A 230 -22.37 14.49 7.22
CA PHE A 230 -22.18 15.81 7.79
C PHE A 230 -23.45 16.65 7.61
N THR A 231 -24.00 17.13 8.70
CA THR A 231 -25.22 17.96 8.73
C THR A 231 -24.96 19.42 9.15
N GLY A 232 -23.69 19.77 9.39
CA GLY A 232 -23.27 21.12 9.78
C GLY A 232 -23.13 22.08 8.60
N SER A 233 -22.63 23.27 8.87
CA SER A 233 -22.31 24.29 7.85
C SER A 233 -21.09 25.12 8.30
N PHE A 234 -20.41 25.71 7.32
CA PHE A 234 -19.31 26.66 7.52
C PHE A 234 -19.65 27.97 6.80
N PRO A 235 -20.50 28.84 7.40
CA PRO A 235 -20.94 30.05 6.77
C PRO A 235 -19.80 31.07 6.58
N PRO A 236 -19.95 32.05 5.67
CA PRO A 236 -18.96 33.10 5.48
C PRO A 236 -18.54 33.78 6.79
N SER A 237 -17.22 33.93 6.95
CA SER A 237 -16.59 34.52 8.13
C SER A 237 -15.46 35.46 7.71
N GLN A 238 -15.18 36.51 8.49
CA GLN A 238 -14.06 37.41 8.23
C GLN A 238 -12.71 36.85 8.68
N ASN A 239 -12.71 35.91 9.62
CA ASN A 239 -11.49 35.43 10.28
C ASN A 239 -11.33 33.91 10.27
N LEU A 240 -12.30 33.18 9.73
CA LEU A 240 -12.29 31.73 9.66
C LEU A 240 -12.58 31.27 8.23
N TRP A 241 -12.04 30.13 7.90
CA TRP A 241 -12.35 29.45 6.66
C TRP A 241 -13.85 29.12 6.57
N SER A 242 -14.40 29.19 5.38
CA SER A 242 -15.81 28.90 5.10
C SER A 242 -15.95 28.21 3.75
N SER A 243 -16.98 27.38 3.59
CA SER A 243 -17.33 26.73 2.34
C SER A 243 -18.77 26.25 2.37
N ALA A 244 -19.45 26.35 1.22
CA ALA A 244 -20.75 25.73 1.00
C ALA A 244 -20.65 24.21 0.71
N THR A 245 -19.49 23.75 0.26
CA THR A 245 -19.25 22.36 -0.15
C THR A 245 -17.98 21.80 0.51
N PRO A 246 -17.96 21.70 1.87
CA PRO A 246 -16.77 21.23 2.58
C PRO A 246 -16.45 19.79 2.26
N VAL A 247 -15.15 19.49 2.04
CA VAL A 247 -14.68 18.14 1.73
C VAL A 247 -14.47 17.36 3.02
N THR A 248 -15.25 16.30 3.20
CA THR A 248 -15.16 15.30 4.28
C THR A 248 -14.91 15.89 5.68
N PRO A 249 -15.78 16.77 6.20
CA PRO A 249 -15.53 17.48 7.47
C PRO A 249 -15.35 16.56 8.68
N LEU A 250 -15.90 15.36 8.62
CA LEU A 250 -15.86 14.39 9.71
C LEU A 250 -14.68 13.39 9.61
N ALA A 251 -13.78 13.55 8.62
CA ALA A 251 -12.69 12.60 8.42
C ALA A 251 -11.72 12.53 9.63
N GLY A 252 -11.58 13.61 10.38
CA GLY A 252 -10.82 13.61 11.65
C GLY A 252 -11.40 12.72 12.74
N ALA A 253 -12.66 12.30 12.62
CA ALA A 253 -13.33 11.40 13.56
C ALA A 253 -13.39 9.95 13.08
N TRP A 254 -12.87 9.64 11.87
CA TRP A 254 -12.82 8.26 11.39
C TRP A 254 -11.87 7.42 12.24
N LYS A 255 -12.11 6.13 12.28
CA LYS A 255 -11.28 5.19 13.04
C LYS A 255 -9.92 4.99 12.34
N PRO A 256 -8.81 5.42 12.96
CA PRO A 256 -7.48 5.20 12.40
C PRO A 256 -7.00 3.77 12.64
N TRP A 257 -5.89 3.38 12.00
CA TRP A 257 -5.28 2.07 12.12
C TRP A 257 -4.29 1.94 13.29
N VAL A 258 -3.48 2.97 13.54
CA VAL A 258 -2.44 2.96 14.58
C VAL A 258 -2.65 4.04 15.64
N LEU A 259 -3.24 5.17 15.27
CA LEU A 259 -3.56 6.23 16.23
C LEU A 259 -4.71 5.77 17.14
N GLN A 260 -4.78 6.31 18.35
CA GLN A 260 -5.92 6.09 19.25
C GLN A 260 -7.18 6.82 18.75
N ALA A 261 -7.00 8.03 18.19
CA ALA A 261 -8.02 8.85 17.58
C ALA A 261 -7.35 9.94 16.72
N GLY A 262 -8.10 10.59 15.82
CA GLY A 262 -7.58 11.66 14.97
C GLY A 262 -6.98 12.84 15.73
N ASN A 263 -7.43 13.10 16.95
CA ASN A 263 -6.94 14.18 17.80
C ASN A 263 -5.68 13.85 18.62
N GLN A 264 -5.10 12.64 18.46
CA GLN A 264 -3.93 12.21 19.26
C GLN A 264 -2.75 13.19 19.14
N PHE A 265 -2.54 13.72 17.94
CA PHE A 265 -1.47 14.66 17.61
C PHE A 265 -2.02 16.00 17.12
N ARG A 266 -3.25 16.37 17.55
CA ARG A 266 -3.83 17.67 17.16
C ARG A 266 -2.85 18.78 17.46
N LEU A 267 -2.54 19.57 16.44
CA LEU A 267 -1.66 20.73 16.59
C LEU A 267 -2.34 21.83 17.42
N PRO A 268 -1.56 22.64 18.16
CA PRO A 268 -2.10 23.85 18.81
C PRO A 268 -2.69 24.81 17.77
N ALA A 269 -3.48 25.77 18.23
CA ALA A 269 -4.09 26.78 17.37
C ALA A 269 -3.02 27.51 16.54
N PRO A 270 -3.25 27.67 15.22
CA PRO A 270 -2.41 28.54 14.42
C PRO A 270 -2.60 30.02 14.81
N PRO A 271 -1.73 30.92 14.38
CA PRO A 271 -1.92 32.35 14.57
C PRO A 271 -3.27 32.80 13.98
N ALA A 272 -4.02 33.58 14.73
CA ALA A 272 -5.34 34.06 14.29
C ALA A 272 -5.24 34.89 13.00
N ALA A 273 -6.23 34.80 12.11
CA ALA A 273 -6.20 35.43 10.78
C ALA A 273 -5.96 36.98 10.83
N ASN A 274 -6.39 37.63 11.90
CA ASN A 274 -6.18 39.09 12.12
C ASN A 274 -4.89 39.37 12.91
N SER A 275 -4.08 38.39 13.28
CA SER A 275 -2.84 38.60 14.03
C SER A 275 -1.71 39.11 13.12
N PRO A 276 -0.74 39.90 13.66
CA PRO A 276 0.44 40.30 12.91
C PRO A 276 1.24 39.10 12.34
N ASP A 277 1.32 38.00 13.08
CA ASP A 277 2.06 36.81 12.70
C ASP A 277 1.44 36.13 11.48
N TYR A 278 0.11 35.96 11.45
CA TYR A 278 -0.55 35.40 10.26
C TYR A 278 -0.44 36.33 9.05
N GLN A 279 -0.62 37.66 9.27
CA GLN A 279 -0.49 38.63 8.19
C GLN A 279 0.92 38.67 7.59
N ALA A 280 1.95 38.47 8.40
CA ALA A 280 3.34 38.38 7.94
C ALA A 280 3.54 37.11 7.07
N GLN A 281 2.93 35.98 7.45
CA GLN A 281 2.96 34.75 6.65
C GLN A 281 2.23 34.93 5.31
N VAL A 282 1.06 35.55 5.29
CA VAL A 282 0.30 35.89 4.07
C VAL A 282 1.11 36.80 3.17
N ALA A 283 1.78 37.82 3.74
CA ALA A 283 2.67 38.70 2.98
C ALA A 283 3.86 37.94 2.35
N THR A 284 4.38 36.92 3.03
CA THR A 284 5.43 36.05 2.46
C THR A 284 4.92 35.29 1.24
N VAL A 285 3.72 34.74 1.30
CA VAL A 285 3.08 34.08 0.15
C VAL A 285 2.85 35.05 -1.00
N LYS A 286 2.35 36.27 -0.70
CA LYS A 286 2.10 37.31 -1.69
C LYS A 286 3.36 37.73 -2.44
N ASN A 287 4.47 37.90 -1.72
CA ASN A 287 5.73 38.39 -2.26
C ASN A 287 6.59 37.28 -2.87
N PHE A 288 6.17 36.01 -2.78
CA PHE A 288 6.90 34.90 -3.37
C PHE A 288 6.90 34.95 -4.89
N VAL A 289 8.09 35.02 -5.48
CA VAL A 289 8.26 35.00 -6.95
C VAL A 289 8.40 33.56 -7.43
N ARG A 290 7.38 33.09 -8.13
CA ARG A 290 7.37 31.74 -8.71
C ARG A 290 8.36 31.64 -9.88
N THR A 291 8.99 30.50 -10.00
CA THR A 291 9.86 30.11 -11.11
C THR A 291 9.24 28.94 -11.87
N ASN A 292 9.80 28.58 -13.04
CA ASN A 292 9.38 27.39 -13.76
C ASN A 292 9.52 26.12 -12.90
N ALA A 293 10.58 26.03 -12.09
CA ALA A 293 10.80 24.88 -11.20
C ALA A 293 9.74 24.79 -10.10
N THR A 294 9.39 25.90 -9.44
CA THR A 294 8.35 25.90 -8.39
C THR A 294 6.96 25.68 -8.96
N ASN A 295 6.68 26.19 -10.17
CA ASN A 295 5.44 25.89 -10.86
C ASN A 295 5.36 24.41 -11.26
N HIS A 296 6.47 23.82 -11.74
CA HIS A 296 6.54 22.39 -12.04
C HIS A 296 6.23 21.55 -10.79
N SER A 297 6.90 21.81 -9.66
CA SER A 297 6.63 21.11 -8.41
C SER A 297 5.14 21.21 -7.99
N ALA A 298 4.57 22.42 -8.04
CA ALA A 298 3.16 22.61 -7.68
C ALA A 298 2.20 21.82 -8.58
N TRP A 299 2.43 21.76 -9.89
CA TRP A 299 1.61 20.98 -10.82
C TRP A 299 1.86 19.47 -10.74
N PHE A 300 3.09 19.06 -10.42
CA PHE A 300 3.42 17.63 -10.23
C PHE A 300 2.63 17.02 -9.06
N TRP A 301 2.51 17.74 -7.94
CA TRP A 301 1.82 17.27 -6.75
C TRP A 301 0.31 17.54 -6.76
N GLN A 302 -0.19 18.42 -7.64
CA GLN A 302 -1.58 18.87 -7.65
C GLN A 302 -2.60 17.74 -7.85
N PRO A 303 -2.42 16.80 -8.80
CA PRO A 303 -3.43 15.78 -9.06
C PRO A 303 -3.61 14.80 -7.90
N SER A 304 -2.52 14.45 -7.22
CA SER A 304 -2.50 13.53 -6.08
C SER A 304 -1.15 13.53 -5.39
N PHE A 305 -1.14 13.60 -4.08
CA PHE A 305 0.06 13.28 -3.30
C PHE A 305 0.22 11.75 -3.10
N VAL A 306 -0.81 10.95 -3.36
CA VAL A 306 -0.79 9.48 -3.19
C VAL A 306 0.07 8.82 -4.27
N THR A 307 -0.20 9.15 -5.54
CA THR A 307 0.39 8.46 -6.69
C THR A 307 1.92 8.54 -6.74
N PRO A 308 2.56 9.72 -6.56
CA PRO A 308 4.02 9.80 -6.58
C PRO A 308 4.69 8.96 -5.48
N TRP A 309 4.07 8.85 -4.32
CA TRP A 309 4.58 8.01 -3.24
C TRP A 309 4.40 6.51 -3.52
N LEU A 310 3.27 6.11 -4.08
CA LEU A 310 3.07 4.73 -4.53
C LEU A 310 4.08 4.32 -5.61
N ASP A 311 4.37 5.22 -6.57
CA ASP A 311 5.36 4.96 -7.61
C ASP A 311 6.77 4.85 -7.02
N THR A 312 7.10 5.69 -6.04
CA THR A 312 8.36 5.60 -5.28
C THR A 312 8.46 4.27 -4.53
N LEU A 313 7.41 3.86 -3.82
CA LEU A 313 7.39 2.56 -3.14
C LEU A 313 7.53 1.38 -4.12
N ASN A 314 6.86 1.44 -5.28
CA ASN A 314 7.01 0.44 -6.33
C ASN A 314 8.47 0.32 -6.79
N LEU A 315 9.14 1.47 -7.01
CA LEU A 315 10.56 1.49 -7.39
C LEU A 315 11.43 0.84 -6.30
N GLU A 316 11.22 1.17 -5.04
CA GLU A 316 11.94 0.56 -3.91
C GLU A 316 11.71 -0.95 -3.82
N ILE A 317 10.49 -1.40 -4.03
CA ILE A 317 10.17 -2.84 -4.04
C ILE A 317 10.98 -3.57 -5.14
N PHE A 318 11.05 -3.01 -6.34
CA PHE A 318 11.82 -3.60 -7.44
C PHE A 318 13.33 -3.54 -7.20
N GLN A 319 13.86 -2.40 -6.77
CA GLN A 319 15.29 -2.22 -6.55
C GLN A 319 15.83 -3.11 -5.41
N ASN A 320 15.00 -3.38 -4.40
CA ASN A 320 15.34 -4.24 -3.28
C ASN A 320 14.88 -5.70 -3.46
N HIS A 321 14.45 -6.08 -4.66
CA HIS A 321 13.99 -7.43 -5.02
C HIS A 321 12.85 -7.97 -4.13
N LEU A 322 12.04 -7.09 -3.55
CA LEU A 322 10.87 -7.46 -2.76
C LEU A 322 9.68 -7.89 -3.64
N ASP A 323 9.73 -7.64 -4.94
CA ASP A 323 8.81 -8.17 -5.94
C ASP A 323 8.70 -9.71 -5.90
N ARG A 324 9.77 -10.40 -5.48
CA ARG A 324 9.84 -11.84 -5.27
C ARG A 324 9.55 -12.30 -3.84
N ASN A 325 9.23 -11.37 -2.95
CA ASN A 325 8.92 -11.61 -1.54
C ASN A 325 7.54 -11.05 -1.19
N ALA A 326 6.49 -11.81 -1.53
CA ALA A 326 5.11 -11.36 -1.40
C ALA A 326 4.74 -10.85 0.01
N PRO A 327 5.14 -11.48 1.14
CA PRO A 327 4.86 -10.95 2.46
C PRO A 327 5.50 -9.58 2.72
N ARG A 328 6.76 -9.38 2.33
CA ARG A 328 7.45 -8.10 2.55
C ARG A 328 6.92 -7.01 1.66
N ALA A 329 6.62 -7.30 0.40
CA ALA A 329 5.99 -6.34 -0.50
C ALA A 329 4.59 -5.92 0.00
N ALA A 330 3.75 -6.89 0.37
CA ALA A 330 2.42 -6.60 0.92
C ALA A 330 2.50 -5.80 2.22
N ARG A 331 3.49 -6.09 3.08
CA ARG A 331 3.77 -5.33 4.31
C ARG A 331 4.16 -3.88 4.00
N ALA A 332 5.01 -3.66 3.01
CA ALA A 332 5.44 -2.32 2.63
C ALA A 332 4.27 -1.47 2.11
N TYR A 333 3.41 -2.01 1.25
CA TYR A 333 2.19 -1.35 0.79
C TYR A 333 1.24 -1.03 1.96
N ALA A 334 1.02 -1.97 2.89
CA ALA A 334 0.12 -1.75 4.00
C ALA A 334 0.64 -0.65 4.95
N LEU A 335 1.93 -0.67 5.31
CA LEU A 335 2.52 0.32 6.20
C LEU A 335 2.51 1.72 5.60
N GLU A 336 2.85 1.86 4.32
CA GLU A 336 2.81 3.14 3.59
C GLU A 336 1.40 3.70 3.55
N ALA A 337 0.42 2.92 3.08
CA ALA A 337 -0.96 3.37 2.91
C ALA A 337 -1.65 3.69 4.25
N ILE A 338 -1.34 2.94 5.31
CA ILE A 338 -1.82 3.23 6.67
C ILE A 338 -1.22 4.54 7.19
N ALA A 339 0.08 4.76 7.01
CA ALA A 339 0.73 6.00 7.44
C ALA A 339 0.09 7.22 6.79
N GLN A 340 -0.15 7.14 5.50
CA GLN A 340 -0.81 8.17 4.72
C GLN A 340 -2.24 8.43 5.19
N HIS A 341 -3.02 7.38 5.43
CA HIS A 341 -4.41 7.50 5.87
C HIS A 341 -4.51 8.07 7.28
N ASP A 342 -3.76 7.55 8.25
CA ASP A 342 -3.81 8.02 9.63
C ASP A 342 -3.31 9.47 9.76
N ALA A 343 -2.26 9.86 9.00
CA ALA A 343 -1.82 11.24 8.92
C ALA A 343 -2.89 12.16 8.31
N THR A 344 -3.65 11.67 7.34
CA THR A 344 -4.77 12.41 6.75
C THR A 344 -5.89 12.59 7.77
N ILE A 345 -6.23 11.59 8.56
CA ILE A 345 -7.20 11.69 9.67
C ILE A 345 -6.75 12.76 10.68
N ALA A 346 -5.52 12.70 11.16
CA ALA A 346 -4.98 13.65 12.13
C ALA A 346 -4.92 15.10 11.58
N CYS A 347 -4.58 15.21 10.29
CA CYS A 347 -4.60 16.49 9.57
C CYS A 347 -6.01 17.08 9.51
N TRP A 348 -7.01 16.26 9.12
CA TRP A 348 -8.41 16.70 9.01
C TRP A 348 -9.03 17.05 10.36
N ASP A 349 -8.68 16.32 11.43
CA ASP A 349 -9.04 16.72 12.79
C ASP A 349 -8.55 18.13 13.11
N THR A 350 -7.27 18.40 12.91
CA THR A 350 -6.69 19.72 13.15
C THR A 350 -7.33 20.80 12.27
N LYS A 351 -7.54 20.52 10.98
CA LYS A 351 -8.14 21.46 10.02
C LYS A 351 -9.53 21.93 10.45
N TYR A 352 -10.40 21.01 10.78
CA TYR A 352 -11.80 21.31 11.06
C TYR A 352 -12.04 21.77 12.50
N VAL A 353 -11.04 21.67 13.39
CA VAL A 353 -11.06 22.31 14.71
C VAL A 353 -10.70 23.78 14.60
N TRP A 354 -9.66 24.14 13.81
CA TRP A 354 -9.16 25.50 13.80
C TRP A 354 -9.71 26.37 12.67
N LEU A 355 -10.18 25.80 11.58
CA LEU A 355 -10.82 26.50 10.45
C LEU A 355 -9.95 27.65 9.92
N GLU A 356 -8.64 27.47 9.78
CA GLU A 356 -7.76 28.54 9.30
C GLU A 356 -8.08 28.90 7.85
N MET A 357 -8.13 30.21 7.57
CA MET A 357 -8.26 30.75 6.22
C MET A 357 -7.04 30.41 5.39
N ARG A 358 -7.24 30.26 4.07
CA ARG A 358 -6.12 30.17 3.13
C ARG A 358 -5.61 31.56 2.76
N PRO A 359 -4.33 31.71 2.37
CA PRO A 359 -3.76 33.01 2.02
C PRO A 359 -4.61 33.84 1.03
N PRO A 360 -5.16 33.28 -0.08
CA PRO A 360 -6.03 34.03 -1.00
C PRO A 360 -7.40 34.42 -0.42
N MET A 361 -7.86 33.78 0.65
CA MET A 361 -9.08 34.21 1.36
C MET A 361 -8.80 35.40 2.28
N ALA A 362 -7.61 35.47 2.85
CA ALA A 362 -7.17 36.56 3.71
C ALA A 362 -6.73 37.82 2.93
N ASP A 363 -6.08 37.63 1.78
CA ASP A 363 -5.72 38.68 0.82
C ASP A 363 -6.14 38.29 -0.60
N PRO A 364 -7.27 38.78 -1.11
CA PRO A 364 -7.79 38.45 -2.45
C PRO A 364 -6.88 38.92 -3.62
N THR A 365 -5.82 39.68 -3.35
CA THR A 365 -4.84 40.04 -4.38
C THR A 365 -3.84 38.91 -4.66
N ILE A 366 -3.79 37.87 -3.82
CA ILE A 366 -3.00 36.67 -4.05
C ILE A 366 -3.72 35.79 -5.06
N THR A 367 -3.08 35.50 -6.19
CA THR A 367 -3.60 34.58 -7.18
C THR A 367 -3.00 33.19 -6.99
N PRO A 368 -3.75 32.19 -6.55
CA PRO A 368 -3.25 30.81 -6.46
C PRO A 368 -3.01 30.24 -7.86
N LEU A 369 -2.15 29.21 -7.94
CA LEU A 369 -1.80 28.59 -9.23
C LEU A 369 -2.95 27.75 -9.81
N PHE A 370 -3.82 27.26 -8.93
CA PHE A 370 -5.04 26.47 -9.25
C PHE A 370 -6.13 26.74 -8.19
N GLY A 371 -7.33 26.16 -8.40
CA GLY A 371 -8.48 26.39 -7.51
C GLY A 371 -8.20 26.06 -6.04
N LEU A 372 -8.82 26.80 -5.12
CA LEU A 372 -8.67 26.54 -3.70
C LEU A 372 -9.39 25.25 -3.29
N PRO A 373 -8.71 24.36 -2.56
CA PRO A 373 -9.35 23.18 -1.99
C PRO A 373 -10.48 23.56 -1.00
N GLN A 374 -11.57 22.80 -1.05
CA GLN A 374 -12.76 23.05 -0.21
C GLN A 374 -12.61 22.42 1.19
N HIS A 375 -11.48 22.72 1.86
CA HIS A 375 -11.19 22.40 3.25
C HIS A 375 -10.22 23.44 3.86
N PRO A 376 -10.16 23.59 5.20
CA PRO A 376 -9.34 24.60 5.86
C PRO A 376 -7.85 24.56 5.51
N GLY A 377 -7.15 25.68 5.72
CA GLY A 377 -5.74 25.84 5.43
C GLY A 377 -4.84 24.96 6.30
N PHE A 378 -4.85 25.18 7.58
CA PHE A 378 -3.90 24.63 8.55
C PHE A 378 -4.26 23.22 9.06
N PRO A 379 -3.30 22.28 9.08
CA PRO A 379 -1.99 22.28 8.43
C PRO A 379 -2.08 21.84 6.94
N SER A 380 -0.96 21.85 6.18
CA SER A 380 -0.93 21.37 4.79
C SER A 380 -1.17 19.85 4.72
N GLY A 381 -2.18 19.42 3.94
CA GLY A 381 -2.51 18.00 3.76
C GLY A 381 -1.40 17.21 3.07
N HIS A 382 -0.77 17.80 2.02
CA HIS A 382 0.38 17.22 1.35
C HIS A 382 1.56 17.00 2.31
N ALA A 383 1.83 17.98 3.16
CA ALA A 383 2.90 17.90 4.14
C ALA A 383 2.61 16.82 5.22
N CYS A 384 1.37 16.72 5.71
CA CYS A 384 1.01 15.68 6.69
C CYS A 384 1.21 14.28 6.12
N ALA A 385 0.64 14.00 4.96
CA ALA A 385 0.75 12.69 4.32
C ALA A 385 2.21 12.36 3.98
N SER A 386 2.93 13.28 3.32
CA SER A 386 4.32 13.05 2.90
C SER A 386 5.28 12.92 4.07
N GLY A 387 5.07 13.64 5.17
CA GLY A 387 5.86 13.47 6.38
C GLY A 387 5.72 12.08 6.99
N ALA A 388 4.50 11.51 6.99
CA ALA A 388 4.25 10.17 7.49
C ALA A 388 4.85 9.09 6.58
N ILE A 389 4.65 9.20 5.26
CA ILE A 389 5.17 8.25 4.28
C ILE A 389 6.71 8.25 4.30
N SER A 390 7.33 9.43 4.23
CA SER A 390 8.79 9.56 4.30
C SER A 390 9.38 8.88 5.55
N THR A 391 8.72 9.00 6.70
CA THR A 391 9.13 8.34 7.94
C THR A 391 9.07 6.83 7.82
N VAL A 392 7.99 6.28 7.26
CA VAL A 392 7.81 4.83 7.10
C VAL A 392 8.77 4.27 6.03
N LEU A 393 8.92 4.95 4.89
CA LEU A 393 9.84 4.49 3.85
C LEU A 393 11.29 4.57 4.31
N SER A 394 11.68 5.56 5.10
CA SER A 394 13.01 5.65 5.71
C SER A 394 13.30 4.51 6.69
N TYR A 395 12.28 3.97 7.36
CA TYR A 395 12.40 2.77 8.18
C TYR A 395 12.53 1.50 7.33
N LEU A 396 11.77 1.39 6.24
CA LEU A 396 11.78 0.21 5.35
C LEU A 396 13.05 0.16 4.48
N PHE A 397 13.50 1.31 3.99
CA PHE A 397 14.61 1.48 3.05
C PHE A 397 15.58 2.57 3.54
N PRO A 398 16.37 2.30 4.58
CA PRO A 398 17.18 3.33 5.25
C PRO A 398 18.28 3.96 4.36
N SER A 399 18.75 3.26 3.33
CA SER A 399 19.72 3.80 2.37
C SER A 399 19.18 5.02 1.62
N ASP A 400 17.88 5.07 1.36
CA ASP A 400 17.21 6.08 0.54
C ASP A 400 16.46 7.15 1.37
N ALA A 401 16.61 7.09 2.71
CA ALA A 401 16.00 8.04 3.64
C ALA A 401 16.25 9.53 3.27
N PRO A 402 17.44 9.96 2.81
CA PRO A 402 17.64 11.35 2.36
C PRO A 402 16.76 11.73 1.16
N SER A 403 16.53 10.82 0.22
CA SER A 403 15.66 11.03 -0.96
C SER A 403 14.20 11.18 -0.53
N PHE A 404 13.72 10.34 0.38
CA PHE A 404 12.35 10.45 0.91
C PHE A 404 12.14 11.75 1.69
N ALA A 405 13.13 12.18 2.46
CA ALA A 405 13.07 13.47 3.16
C ALA A 405 12.98 14.65 2.17
N ALA A 406 13.79 14.64 1.11
CA ALA A 406 13.76 15.66 0.06
C ALA A 406 12.41 15.68 -0.67
N MET A 407 11.87 14.50 -1.03
CA MET A 407 10.58 14.36 -1.69
C MET A 407 9.42 14.84 -0.78
N SER A 408 9.49 14.58 0.52
CA SER A 408 8.50 15.06 1.50
C SER A 408 8.51 16.59 1.63
N LEU A 409 9.69 17.21 1.62
CA LEU A 409 9.84 18.67 1.61
C LEU A 409 9.29 19.27 0.31
N ASP A 410 9.55 18.68 -0.84
CA ASP A 410 9.05 19.16 -2.13
C ASP A 410 7.53 19.08 -2.18
N ALA A 411 6.92 17.96 -1.73
CA ALA A 411 5.48 17.80 -1.64
C ALA A 411 4.82 18.85 -0.74
N GLY A 412 5.40 19.11 0.43
CA GLY A 412 4.94 20.17 1.34
C GLY A 412 5.05 21.55 0.71
N ASN A 413 6.25 21.90 0.21
CA ASN A 413 6.55 23.20 -0.40
C ASN A 413 5.73 23.48 -1.66
N SER A 414 5.34 22.46 -2.41
CA SER A 414 4.49 22.58 -3.60
C SER A 414 3.20 23.36 -3.31
N THR A 415 2.64 23.19 -2.11
CA THR A 415 1.41 23.85 -1.67
C THR A 415 1.61 25.33 -1.32
N PHE A 416 2.80 25.69 -0.83
CA PHE A 416 3.23 27.08 -0.68
C PHE A 416 3.50 27.72 -2.05
N TYR A 417 4.18 27.02 -2.96
CA TYR A 417 4.42 27.51 -4.32
C TYR A 417 3.13 27.76 -5.09
N ALA A 418 2.11 26.95 -4.83
CA ALA A 418 0.77 27.15 -5.38
C ALA A 418 0.01 28.32 -4.74
N ALA A 419 0.55 28.97 -3.69
CA ALA A 419 -0.09 30.02 -2.88
C ALA A 419 -1.40 29.58 -2.20
N ILE A 420 -1.53 28.31 -1.84
CA ILE A 420 -2.70 27.77 -1.13
C ILE A 420 -2.43 27.48 0.35
N HIS A 421 -1.18 27.56 0.80
CA HIS A 421 -0.72 27.38 2.16
C HIS A 421 0.40 28.36 2.53
N THR A 422 0.56 28.64 3.83
CA THR A 422 1.73 29.32 4.37
C THR A 422 2.88 28.30 4.59
N MET A 423 4.11 28.80 4.79
CA MET A 423 5.23 27.91 5.19
C MET A 423 5.03 27.34 6.60
N PHE A 424 4.29 28.02 7.46
CA PHE A 424 3.91 27.50 8.77
C PHE A 424 3.03 26.25 8.65
N ASP A 425 2.01 26.29 7.77
CA ASP A 425 1.14 25.15 7.49
C ASP A 425 1.95 23.93 7.01
N VAL A 426 2.95 24.18 6.15
CA VAL A 426 3.84 23.13 5.62
C VAL A 426 4.68 22.52 6.72
N GLN A 427 5.37 23.35 7.52
CA GLN A 427 6.26 22.87 8.58
C GLN A 427 5.50 22.10 9.66
N GLN A 428 4.36 22.62 10.10
CA GLN A 428 3.52 21.94 11.08
C GLN A 428 2.94 20.63 10.53
N GLY A 429 2.56 20.63 9.26
CA GLY A 429 2.07 19.42 8.59
C GLY A 429 3.12 18.32 8.50
N LEU A 430 4.36 18.64 8.10
CA LEU A 430 5.48 17.69 8.08
C LEU A 430 5.73 17.08 9.47
N GLY A 431 5.71 17.92 10.51
CA GLY A 431 5.89 17.47 11.90
C GLY A 431 4.78 16.54 12.38
N LEU A 432 3.51 16.87 12.09
CA LEU A 432 2.36 16.01 12.38
C LEU A 432 2.45 14.67 11.63
N GLY A 433 2.80 14.73 10.37
CA GLY A 433 3.02 13.52 9.56
C GLY A 433 4.10 12.63 10.14
N ALA A 434 5.26 13.18 10.49
CA ALA A 434 6.36 12.40 11.07
C ALA A 434 5.97 11.74 12.40
N GLN A 435 5.21 12.42 13.27
CA GLN A 435 4.69 11.83 14.50
C GLN A 435 3.78 10.63 14.21
N THR A 436 2.87 10.76 13.24
CA THR A 436 1.99 9.67 12.81
C THR A 436 2.78 8.51 12.19
N GLY A 437 3.74 8.80 11.31
CA GLY A 437 4.62 7.79 10.71
C GLY A 437 5.39 6.99 11.76
N ASN A 438 5.84 7.62 12.84
CA ASN A 438 6.51 6.94 13.95
C ASN A 438 5.60 5.96 14.70
N GLU A 439 4.28 6.20 14.79
CA GLU A 439 3.34 5.19 15.33
C GLU A 439 3.28 3.95 14.44
N VAL A 440 3.24 4.15 13.12
CA VAL A 440 3.26 3.04 12.16
C VAL A 440 4.56 2.26 12.28
N VAL A 441 5.71 2.93 12.39
CA VAL A 441 7.01 2.30 12.59
C VAL A 441 7.03 1.50 13.89
N ARG A 442 6.53 2.03 15.01
CA ARG A 442 6.43 1.29 16.28
C ARG A 442 5.59 0.01 16.14
N ARG A 443 4.47 0.08 15.40
CA ARG A 443 3.65 -1.10 15.11
C ARG A 443 4.42 -2.10 14.24
N ALA A 444 5.17 -1.61 13.23
CA ALA A 444 5.97 -2.43 12.34
C ALA A 444 7.13 -3.14 13.06
N GLN A 445 7.75 -2.50 14.05
CA GLN A 445 8.82 -3.09 14.87
C GLN A 445 8.35 -4.24 15.78
N THR A 446 7.06 -4.45 15.93
CA THR A 446 6.46 -5.47 16.80
C THR A 446 5.53 -6.42 16.05
N ASP A 447 5.60 -6.45 14.72
CA ASP A 447 4.70 -7.26 13.89
C ASP A 447 5.20 -8.69 13.62
N GLY A 448 6.40 -9.04 14.07
CA GLY A 448 7.00 -10.38 13.92
C GLY A 448 7.77 -10.59 12.62
N SER A 449 8.01 -9.54 11.84
CA SER A 449 8.70 -9.63 10.54
C SER A 449 10.25 -9.58 10.63
N HIS A 450 10.82 -9.69 11.82
CA HIS A 450 12.27 -9.57 12.10
C HIS A 450 12.99 -10.90 12.03
#